data_af74c64f152f5e6dd32bf3a557d51398
#
_entry.id   af74c64f152f5e6dd32bf3a557d51398
#
_cell.length_a   1.000
_cell.length_b   1.000
_cell.length_c   1.000
_cell.angle_alpha   90.00
_cell.angle_beta   90.00
_cell.angle_gamma   90.00
#
_symmetry.space_group_name_H-M   'P 1'
#
loop_
_entity.id
_entity.type
_entity.pdbx_description
1 polymer ?
#
loop_
_entity_poly.entity_id
_entity_poly.type
_entity_poly.pdbx_seq_one_letter_code
_entity_poly.pdbx_strand_id
1 'polypeptide(L)'
;AGVHRDLHVRSRRQRQMCIRDRWTDEDEWQAWQQMGDPVLHIELRRWADLVLIAPCSANTLAKLSQGLCDNVLTSMMRAVSPATPVWVFPAMNTLMYLHPLTAQHIKTIESFGYKVYGPISKRLACGDMGEGAMYEWTAIVEKVAHTFALT
;
A
#
# COMPACT_ATOMS: atom_id res chain seq x y z
N ALA A 1 -14.58 13.26 22.98
CA ALA A 1 -14.60 14.52 22.22
C ALA A 1 -13.17 15.09 22.18
N GLY A 2 -12.47 15.03 21.05
CA GLY A 2 -11.23 15.80 20.98
C GLY A 2 -10.08 15.25 20.14
N VAL A 3 -10.24 14.22 19.31
CA VAL A 3 -9.09 13.63 18.56
C VAL A 3 -9.04 14.03 17.07
N HIS A 4 -10.06 14.66 16.53
CA HIS A 4 -10.17 14.87 15.07
C HIS A 4 -9.70 16.23 14.53
N ARG A 5 -9.19 17.15 15.35
CA ARG A 5 -8.78 18.48 14.87
C ARG A 5 -7.34 18.58 14.38
N ASP A 6 -6.48 17.58 14.63
CA ASP A 6 -5.04 17.70 14.38
C ASP A 6 -4.57 17.24 12.98
N LEU A 7 -5.41 16.57 12.19
CA LEU A 7 -5.02 16.07 10.86
C LEU A 7 -4.76 17.19 9.83
N HIS A 8 -5.37 18.35 9.99
CA HIS A 8 -5.29 19.44 9.02
C HIS A 8 -4.12 20.43 9.18
N VAL A 9 -3.36 20.37 10.27
CA VAL A 9 -2.36 21.41 10.61
C VAL A 9 -0.93 20.87 10.74
N ARG A 10 -0.68 19.59 10.51
CA ARG A 10 0.68 19.04 10.62
C ARG A 10 1.53 19.42 9.41
N SER A 11 2.59 20.20 9.66
CA SER A 11 3.60 20.53 8.65
C SER A 11 4.29 19.25 8.13
N ARG A 12 4.90 19.27 6.91
CA ARG A 12 5.68 18.13 6.37
C ARG A 12 6.68 17.57 7.37
N ARG A 13 7.30 18.43 8.20
CA ARG A 13 8.24 18.02 9.27
C ARG A 13 7.56 17.21 10.38
N GLN A 14 6.34 17.53 10.75
CA GLN A 14 5.57 16.78 11.77
C GLN A 14 5.07 15.45 11.23
N ARG A 15 4.82 15.34 9.92
CA ARG A 15 4.45 14.06 9.27
C ARG A 15 5.56 13.01 9.37
N GLN A 16 6.83 13.42 9.31
CA GLN A 16 7.98 12.50 9.45
C GLN A 16 8.12 11.90 10.85
N MET A 17 7.52 12.50 11.88
CA MET A 17 7.58 12.02 13.26
C MET A 17 6.43 11.07 13.66
N CYS A 18 5.41 10.91 12.83
CA CYS A 18 4.26 10.04 13.12
C CYS A 18 4.47 8.61 12.59
N ILE A 19 5.50 7.92 13.09
CA ILE A 19 5.83 6.53 12.71
C ILE A 19 4.81 5.49 13.22
N ARG A 20 3.72 5.89 13.90
CA ARG A 20 2.82 4.98 14.63
C ARG A 20 1.34 5.14 14.35
N ASP A 21 0.95 5.96 13.39
CA ASP A 21 -0.47 6.01 13.04
C ASP A 21 -0.85 4.72 12.30
N ARG A 22 -1.70 3.93 12.93
CA ARG A 22 -2.21 2.68 12.38
C ARG A 22 -3.70 2.84 12.13
N TRP A 23 -4.12 2.50 10.94
CA TRP A 23 -5.51 2.54 10.51
C TRP A 23 -5.99 1.15 10.09
N THR A 24 -7.21 0.81 10.48
CA THR A 24 -7.84 -0.48 10.19
C THR A 24 -9.13 -0.25 9.39
N ASP A 25 -9.70 -1.35 8.87
CA ASP A 25 -10.98 -1.27 8.17
C ASP A 25 -12.11 -0.81 9.11
N GLU A 26 -12.00 -1.12 10.40
CA GLU A 26 -12.95 -0.66 11.42
C GLU A 26 -12.88 0.87 11.59
N ASP A 27 -11.68 1.45 11.59
CA ASP A 27 -11.50 2.90 11.65
C ASP A 27 -12.15 3.59 10.42
N GLU A 28 -12.09 2.97 9.24
CA GLU A 28 -12.74 3.47 8.03
C GLU A 28 -14.26 3.57 8.21
N TRP A 29 -14.88 2.51 8.74
CA TRP A 29 -16.34 2.46 8.90
C TRP A 29 -16.85 3.30 10.05
N GLN A 30 -16.04 3.57 11.07
CA GLN A 30 -16.41 4.39 12.23
C GLN A 30 -16.13 5.88 12.03
N ALA A 31 -15.23 6.24 11.12
CA ALA A 31 -14.79 7.63 10.95
C ALA A 31 -15.89 8.55 10.45
N TRP A 32 -16.82 8.05 9.63
CA TRP A 32 -17.89 8.85 9.03
C TRP A 32 -19.24 8.53 9.67
N GLN A 33 -19.85 9.52 10.32
CA GLN A 33 -21.14 9.40 11.02
C GLN A 33 -22.18 10.35 10.41
N GLN A 34 -21.77 11.48 9.88
CA GLN A 34 -22.65 12.51 9.32
C GLN A 34 -21.98 13.28 8.20
N MET A 35 -22.78 14.01 7.43
CA MET A 35 -22.29 14.86 6.35
C MET A 35 -21.31 15.92 6.91
N GLY A 36 -20.10 15.98 6.32
CA GLY A 36 -19.02 16.87 6.76
C GLY A 36 -17.92 16.18 7.58
N ASP A 37 -18.13 14.95 8.03
CA ASP A 37 -17.07 14.17 8.69
C ASP A 37 -15.99 13.80 7.66
N PRO A 38 -14.73 13.65 8.11
CA PRO A 38 -13.64 13.22 7.25
C PRO A 38 -13.83 11.77 6.79
N VAL A 39 -13.60 11.52 5.52
CA VAL A 39 -13.57 10.17 4.94
C VAL A 39 -12.13 9.67 5.00
N LEU A 40 -11.87 8.65 5.79
CA LEU A 40 -10.51 8.21 6.17
C LEU A 40 -9.62 7.93 4.95
N HIS A 41 -10.07 7.10 4.00
CA HIS A 41 -9.26 6.77 2.81
C HIS A 41 -8.97 8.02 1.94
N ILE A 42 -9.82 9.02 1.95
CA ILE A 42 -9.59 10.30 1.24
C ILE A 42 -8.53 11.13 1.96
N GLU A 43 -8.57 11.17 3.30
CA GLU A 43 -7.54 11.88 4.07
C GLU A 43 -6.18 11.19 3.94
N LEU A 44 -6.14 9.85 4.01
CA LEU A 44 -4.91 9.07 3.82
C LEU A 44 -4.28 9.33 2.45
N ARG A 45 -5.06 9.30 1.36
CA ARG A 45 -4.54 9.57 0.02
C ARG A 45 -4.00 11.00 -0.15
N ARG A 46 -4.60 11.99 0.55
CA ARG A 46 -4.15 13.39 0.54
C ARG A 46 -2.84 13.57 1.31
N TRP A 47 -2.68 12.77 2.35
CA TRP A 47 -1.51 12.80 3.23
C TRP A 47 -0.29 12.10 2.61
N ALA A 48 -0.49 11.06 1.81
CA ALA A 48 0.57 10.21 1.30
C ALA A 48 1.42 10.90 0.23
N ASP A 49 2.72 10.95 0.45
CA ASP A 49 3.74 11.33 -0.54
C ASP A 49 4.26 10.12 -1.33
N LEU A 50 4.08 8.91 -0.79
CA LEU A 50 4.38 7.61 -1.40
C LEU A 50 3.47 6.56 -0.77
N VAL A 51 3.00 5.61 -1.57
CA VAL A 51 2.30 4.42 -1.07
C VAL A 51 3.17 3.19 -1.28
N LEU A 52 3.42 2.46 -0.19
CA LEU A 52 4.10 1.17 -0.22
C LEU A 52 3.10 0.07 0.14
N ILE A 53 2.91 -0.91 -0.75
CA ILE A 53 2.11 -2.10 -0.47
C ILE A 53 3.09 -3.27 -0.25
N ALA A 54 3.52 -3.45 0.99
CA ALA A 54 4.58 -4.37 1.39
C ALA A 54 4.21 -5.12 2.68
N PRO A 55 3.78 -6.38 2.60
CA PRO A 55 3.61 -7.21 1.39
C PRO A 55 2.30 -6.94 0.63
N CYS A 56 2.30 -7.27 -0.67
CA CYS A 56 1.09 -7.37 -1.49
C CYS A 56 0.74 -8.85 -1.73
N SER A 57 -0.32 -9.32 -1.09
CA SER A 57 -0.81 -10.68 -1.31
C SER A 57 -1.47 -10.84 -2.69
N ALA A 58 -1.63 -12.08 -3.16
CA ALA A 58 -2.37 -12.36 -4.39
C ALA A 58 -3.80 -11.80 -4.36
N ASN A 59 -4.47 -11.84 -3.20
CA ASN A 59 -5.79 -11.26 -3.02
C ASN A 59 -5.76 -9.73 -3.19
N THR A 60 -4.82 -9.05 -2.52
CA THR A 60 -4.68 -7.61 -2.65
C THR A 60 -4.35 -7.20 -4.09
N LEU A 61 -3.43 -7.93 -4.73
CA LEU A 61 -3.06 -7.71 -6.13
C LEU A 61 -4.28 -7.85 -7.08
N ALA A 62 -5.08 -8.89 -6.88
CA ALA A 62 -6.30 -9.10 -7.64
C ALA A 62 -7.31 -7.96 -7.43
N LYS A 63 -7.53 -7.55 -6.18
CA LYS A 63 -8.42 -6.42 -5.85
C LYS A 63 -7.98 -5.12 -6.50
N LEU A 64 -6.71 -4.79 -6.42
CA LEU A 64 -6.13 -3.60 -7.05
C LEU A 64 -6.34 -3.60 -8.56
N SER A 65 -6.06 -4.72 -9.22
CA SER A 65 -6.19 -4.86 -10.68
C SER A 65 -7.64 -4.78 -11.16
N GLN A 66 -8.61 -5.19 -10.33
CA GLN A 66 -10.04 -5.17 -10.65
C GLN A 66 -10.78 -3.94 -10.09
N GLY A 67 -10.10 -3.11 -9.31
CA GLY A 67 -10.69 -1.90 -8.72
C GLY A 67 -11.70 -2.15 -7.60
N LEU A 68 -11.58 -3.26 -6.87
CA LEU A 68 -12.39 -3.55 -5.69
C LEU A 68 -12.03 -2.58 -4.55
N CYS A 69 -13.03 -2.16 -3.77
CA CYS A 69 -12.90 -1.16 -2.70
C CYS A 69 -13.62 -1.65 -1.44
N ASP A 70 -13.22 -2.80 -0.92
CA ASP A 70 -13.86 -3.47 0.22
C ASP A 70 -13.10 -3.34 1.54
N ASN A 71 -12.02 -2.55 1.56
CA ASN A 71 -11.24 -2.23 2.74
C ASN A 71 -10.55 -0.87 2.59
N VAL A 72 -9.99 -0.35 3.68
CA VAL A 72 -9.36 0.98 3.71
C VAL A 72 -8.25 1.12 2.67
N LEU A 73 -7.41 0.09 2.52
CA LEU A 73 -6.31 0.12 1.54
C LEU A 73 -6.83 0.22 0.11
N THR A 74 -7.74 -0.66 -0.28
CA THR A 74 -8.27 -0.71 -1.66
C THR A 74 -9.12 0.51 -1.99
N SER A 75 -9.86 1.06 -1.02
CA SER A 75 -10.60 2.32 -1.15
C SER A 75 -9.64 3.50 -1.34
N MET A 76 -8.57 3.58 -0.53
CA MET A 76 -7.52 4.58 -0.69
C MET A 76 -6.87 4.49 -2.07
N MET A 77 -6.51 3.28 -2.51
CA MET A 77 -5.86 3.06 -3.80
C MET A 77 -6.75 3.41 -4.99
N ARG A 78 -8.06 3.24 -4.86
CA ARG A 78 -9.02 3.67 -5.89
C ARG A 78 -9.09 5.19 -6.03
N ALA A 79 -8.79 5.92 -4.95
CA ALA A 79 -8.81 7.37 -4.89
C ALA A 79 -7.41 8.02 -4.98
N VAL A 80 -6.34 7.22 -5.12
CA VAL A 80 -4.96 7.74 -5.16
C VAL A 80 -4.74 8.65 -6.38
N SER A 81 -3.98 9.72 -6.17
CA SER A 81 -3.63 10.64 -7.26
C SER A 81 -2.62 9.98 -8.21
N PRO A 82 -2.74 10.14 -9.53
CA PRO A 82 -1.71 9.69 -10.47
C PRO A 82 -0.32 10.30 -10.22
N ALA A 83 -0.24 11.44 -9.50
CA ALA A 83 1.02 12.06 -9.12
C ALA A 83 1.68 11.41 -7.89
N THR A 84 0.94 10.62 -7.09
CA THR A 84 1.48 9.92 -5.92
C THR A 84 2.11 8.61 -6.37
N PRO A 85 3.42 8.41 -6.16
CA PRO A 85 4.07 7.14 -6.52
C PRO A 85 3.50 5.99 -5.69
N VAL A 86 3.30 4.85 -6.35
CA VAL A 86 2.84 3.61 -5.71
C VAL A 86 3.83 2.50 -6.02
N TRP A 87 4.36 1.87 -4.98
CA TRP A 87 5.28 0.76 -5.08
C TRP A 87 4.67 -0.49 -4.46
N VAL A 88 4.67 -1.57 -5.21
CA VAL A 88 4.02 -2.83 -4.84
C VAL A 88 5.08 -3.92 -4.72
N PHE A 89 5.06 -4.64 -3.61
CA PHE A 89 5.99 -5.71 -3.29
C PHE A 89 5.21 -7.03 -3.10
N PRO A 90 5.03 -7.81 -4.19
CA PRO A 90 4.29 -9.07 -4.13
C PRO A 90 4.91 -10.07 -3.16
N ALA A 91 4.06 -10.78 -2.42
CA ALA A 91 4.45 -11.88 -1.56
C ALA A 91 3.34 -12.93 -1.53
N MET A 92 3.65 -14.14 -1.99
CA MET A 92 2.70 -15.25 -2.08
C MET A 92 3.43 -16.58 -2.27
N ASN A 93 2.69 -17.68 -2.16
CA ASN A 93 3.23 -18.99 -2.53
C ASN A 93 3.69 -19.02 -4.00
N THR A 94 4.72 -19.81 -4.30
CA THR A 94 5.31 -19.91 -5.65
C THR A 94 4.28 -20.25 -6.71
N LEU A 95 3.39 -21.23 -6.46
CA LEU A 95 2.35 -21.62 -7.44
C LEU A 95 1.31 -20.49 -7.65
N MET A 96 1.03 -19.71 -6.62
CA MET A 96 0.19 -18.52 -6.76
C MET A 96 0.89 -17.45 -7.59
N TYR A 97 2.19 -17.29 -7.41
CA TYR A 97 2.97 -16.34 -8.21
C TYR A 97 3.05 -16.75 -9.69
N LEU A 98 3.30 -18.04 -9.94
CA LEU A 98 3.36 -18.60 -11.30
C LEU A 98 1.99 -18.74 -11.98
N HIS A 99 0.90 -18.52 -11.25
CA HIS A 99 -0.44 -18.60 -11.83
C HIS A 99 -0.65 -17.53 -12.90
N PRO A 100 -1.23 -17.87 -14.07
CA PRO A 100 -1.41 -16.93 -15.19
C PRO A 100 -2.09 -15.60 -14.82
N LEU A 101 -3.05 -15.63 -13.89
CA LEU A 101 -3.71 -14.42 -13.41
C LEU A 101 -2.76 -13.45 -12.70
N THR A 102 -1.73 -13.95 -12.02
CA THR A 102 -0.79 -13.08 -11.31
C THR A 102 -0.05 -12.16 -12.29
N ALA A 103 0.45 -12.72 -13.40
CA ALA A 103 1.09 -11.94 -14.45
C ALA A 103 0.14 -10.91 -15.09
N GLN A 104 -1.13 -11.29 -15.30
CA GLN A 104 -2.14 -10.38 -15.83
C GLN A 104 -2.44 -9.23 -14.85
N HIS A 105 -2.59 -9.54 -13.57
CA HIS A 105 -2.83 -8.53 -12.53
C HIS A 105 -1.66 -7.56 -12.39
N ILE A 106 -0.42 -8.07 -12.41
CA ILE A 106 0.79 -7.23 -12.38
C ILE A 106 0.77 -6.26 -13.57
N LYS A 107 0.61 -6.79 -14.79
CA LYS A 107 0.54 -5.96 -16.00
C LYS A 107 -0.55 -4.90 -15.92
N THR A 108 -1.70 -5.24 -15.35
CA THR A 108 -2.82 -4.31 -15.18
C THR A 108 -2.44 -3.16 -14.25
N ILE A 109 -1.89 -3.45 -13.05
CA ILE A 109 -1.53 -2.37 -12.11
C ILE A 109 -0.34 -1.54 -12.61
N GLU A 110 0.58 -2.13 -13.36
CA GLU A 110 1.65 -1.38 -14.03
C GLU A 110 1.10 -0.40 -15.06
N SER A 111 0.02 -0.75 -15.77
CA SER A 111 -0.66 0.18 -16.68
C SER A 111 -1.31 1.38 -15.99
N PHE A 112 -1.54 1.31 -14.67
CA PHE A 112 -1.97 2.43 -13.83
C PHE A 112 -0.80 3.33 -13.38
N GLY A 113 0.43 2.96 -13.72
CA GLY A 113 1.65 3.67 -13.30
C GLY A 113 2.25 3.16 -11.99
N TYR A 114 1.76 2.05 -11.42
CA TYR A 114 2.33 1.46 -10.23
C TYR A 114 3.63 0.73 -10.57
N LYS A 115 4.61 0.80 -9.68
CA LYS A 115 5.88 0.09 -9.83
C LYS A 115 5.85 -1.19 -9.01
N VAL A 116 6.10 -2.33 -9.66
CA VAL A 116 6.15 -3.64 -9.01
C VAL A 116 7.61 -4.06 -8.83
N TYR A 117 7.97 -4.48 -7.62
CA TYR A 117 9.32 -4.93 -7.26
C TYR A 117 9.29 -6.34 -6.67
N GLY A 118 10.00 -7.25 -7.27
CA GLY A 118 10.07 -8.64 -6.85
C GLY A 118 8.90 -9.48 -7.35
N PRO A 119 8.63 -10.65 -6.79
CA PRO A 119 9.24 -11.23 -5.60
C PRO A 119 10.67 -11.71 -5.80
N ILE A 120 11.28 -12.17 -4.69
CA ILE A 120 12.60 -12.80 -4.70
C ILE A 120 12.50 -14.30 -4.42
N SER A 121 13.53 -15.06 -4.81
CA SER A 121 13.66 -16.47 -4.47
C SER A 121 14.22 -16.62 -3.07
N LYS A 122 13.45 -17.25 -2.18
CA LYS A 122 13.81 -17.47 -0.78
C LYS A 122 13.01 -18.64 -0.22
N ARG A 123 13.38 -19.10 0.98
CA ARG A 123 12.53 -20.03 1.73
C ARG A 123 11.25 -19.32 2.15
N LEU A 124 10.11 -19.80 1.71
CA LEU A 124 8.80 -19.25 1.99
C LEU A 124 8.29 -19.67 3.37
N ALA A 125 7.26 -19.00 3.86
CA ALA A 125 6.63 -19.31 5.15
C ALA A 125 6.05 -20.74 5.22
N CYS A 126 5.69 -21.33 4.08
CA CYS A 126 5.27 -22.74 3.98
C CYS A 126 6.43 -23.75 4.04
N GLY A 127 7.69 -23.27 4.05
CA GLY A 127 8.88 -24.10 4.07
C GLY A 127 9.49 -24.41 2.70
N ASP A 128 8.76 -24.12 1.61
CA ASP A 128 9.22 -24.34 0.24
C ASP A 128 10.30 -23.33 -0.16
N MET A 129 11.22 -23.75 -1.04
CA MET A 129 12.16 -22.87 -1.72
C MET A 129 11.59 -22.47 -3.07
N GLY A 130 11.50 -21.17 -3.34
CA GLY A 130 10.99 -20.71 -4.63
C GLY A 130 10.76 -19.21 -4.71
N GLU A 131 10.34 -18.74 -5.88
CA GLU A 131 9.92 -17.36 -6.09
C GLU A 131 8.58 -17.11 -5.40
N GLY A 132 8.48 -16.02 -4.66
CA GLY A 132 7.25 -15.66 -3.97
C GLY A 132 7.48 -14.92 -2.67
N ALA A 133 8.70 -14.85 -2.17
CA ALA A 133 9.05 -14.06 -0.98
C ALA A 133 9.04 -12.57 -1.32
N MET A 134 8.57 -11.76 -0.36
CA MET A 134 8.65 -10.31 -0.46
C MET A 134 10.10 -9.85 -0.65
N TYR A 135 10.29 -8.80 -1.42
CA TYR A 135 11.55 -8.07 -1.54
C TYR A 135 12.12 -7.73 -0.16
N GLU A 136 13.46 -7.75 0.00
CA GLU A 136 14.07 -7.51 1.31
C GLU A 136 13.72 -6.14 1.85
N TRP A 137 13.23 -6.11 3.09
CA TRP A 137 12.76 -4.86 3.70
C TRP A 137 13.84 -3.79 3.81
N THR A 138 15.10 -4.18 4.04
CA THR A 138 16.24 -3.27 4.06
C THR A 138 16.45 -2.59 2.71
N ALA A 139 16.35 -3.36 1.62
CA ALA A 139 16.45 -2.83 0.26
C ALA A 139 15.23 -1.94 -0.11
N ILE A 140 14.05 -2.19 0.47
CA ILE A 140 12.89 -1.28 0.33
C ILE A 140 13.21 0.06 0.99
N VAL A 141 13.73 0.04 2.23
CA VAL A 141 14.10 1.26 2.97
C VAL A 141 15.16 2.06 2.21
N GLU A 142 16.23 1.41 1.76
CA GLU A 142 17.30 2.05 0.97
C GLU A 142 16.75 2.68 -0.32
N LYS A 143 15.86 1.98 -1.02
CA LYS A 143 15.23 2.48 -2.25
C LYS A 143 14.38 3.73 -1.97
N VAL A 144 13.62 3.75 -0.88
CA VAL A 144 12.84 4.92 -0.46
C VAL A 144 13.78 6.07 -0.11
N ALA A 145 14.79 5.83 0.75
CA ALA A 145 15.74 6.85 1.16
C ALA A 145 16.44 7.49 -0.05
N HIS A 146 16.90 6.67 -0.99
CA HIS A 146 17.56 7.16 -2.21
C HIS A 146 16.60 7.97 -3.09
N THR A 147 15.36 7.49 -3.28
CA THR A 147 14.40 8.14 -4.19
C THR A 147 13.93 9.50 -3.66
N PHE A 148 13.82 9.64 -2.36
CA PHE A 148 13.32 10.86 -1.71
C PHE A 148 14.43 11.68 -1.03
N ALA A 149 15.70 11.34 -1.27
CA ALA A 149 16.88 11.98 -0.67
C ALA A 149 16.73 12.14 0.86
N LEU A 150 16.25 11.08 1.51
CA LEU A 150 16.16 11.01 2.96
C LEU A 150 17.54 10.56 3.52
N THR A 151 18.25 11.48 4.17
CA THR A 151 19.54 11.22 4.86
C THR A 151 19.34 11.04 6.34
#